data_5d3233ba16b9f88c5768460bd85e4165
#
_entry.id   5d3233ba16b9f88c5768460bd85e4165
#
_cell.length_a   1.000
_cell.length_b   1.000
_cell.length_c   1.000
_cell.angle_alpha   90.00
_cell.angle_beta   90.00
_cell.angle_gamma   90.00
#
_symmetry.space_group_name_H-M   'P 1'
#
loop_
_entity.id
_entity.type
_entity.pdbx_description
1 polymer ?
#
loop_
_entity_poly.entity_id
_entity_poly.type
_entity_poly.pdbx_seq_one_letter_code
_entity_poly.pdbx_strand_id
1 'polypeptide(L)'
;YRLDVKDNYITISGGTPHAIFNGTQTLVSLLKKQTIPAKLENIAINDYPDLLYRGMMLDIARNFTKKADLLKLINQLAAYKINVLHFHFSDDEAWRLEIPGLEELTAIGSRRGFTEDESQCLYPVYYGGWNPNDTTATANGYYTREDFIEVLQYAAKRHITVIPEIES
;
A
#
# COMPACT_ATOMS: atom_id res chain seq x y z
N TYR A 1 17.33 14.53 -4.63
CA TYR A 1 17.10 15.75 -3.83
C TYR A 1 18.34 16.13 -3.05
N ARG A 2 18.36 17.39 -2.62
CA ARG A 2 19.27 17.90 -1.63
C ARG A 2 18.46 18.44 -0.45
N LEU A 3 18.82 18.06 0.77
CA LEU A 3 18.30 18.59 2.03
C LEU A 3 19.43 19.28 2.78
N ASP A 4 19.26 20.56 3.03
CA ASP A 4 20.19 21.35 3.86
C ASP A 4 19.45 21.80 5.12
N VAL A 5 19.99 21.48 6.29
CA VAL A 5 19.59 22.02 7.59
C VAL A 5 20.70 22.95 8.07
N LYS A 6 20.34 24.19 8.32
CA LYS A 6 21.23 25.22 8.87
C LYS A 6 20.51 25.94 9.99
N ASP A 7 21.26 26.65 10.81
CA ASP A 7 20.84 27.25 12.08
C ASP A 7 19.38 27.74 12.16
N ASN A 8 18.88 28.41 11.10
CA ASN A 8 17.57 29.05 11.11
C ASN A 8 16.67 28.64 9.96
N TYR A 9 17.09 27.72 9.10
CA TYR A 9 16.27 27.30 7.97
C TYR A 9 16.57 25.87 7.51
N ILE A 10 15.57 25.27 6.88
CA ILE A 10 15.65 23.98 6.23
C ILE A 10 15.26 24.17 4.77
N THR A 11 16.09 23.69 3.86
CA THR A 11 15.83 23.76 2.44
C THR A 11 15.82 22.37 1.84
N ILE A 12 14.78 22.05 1.05
CA ILE A 12 14.72 20.84 0.23
C ILE A 12 14.63 21.27 -1.23
N SER A 13 15.55 20.81 -2.06
CA SER A 13 15.57 21.05 -3.49
C SER A 13 15.66 19.75 -4.26
N GLY A 14 15.09 19.73 -5.46
CA GLY A 14 15.09 18.56 -6.33
C GLY A 14 14.62 18.88 -7.73
N GLY A 15 15.00 18.08 -8.70
CA GLY A 15 14.62 18.26 -10.10
C GLY A 15 13.17 17.88 -10.43
N THR A 16 12.46 17.23 -9.50
CA THR A 16 11.07 16.80 -9.67
C THR A 16 10.30 16.91 -8.36
N PRO A 17 8.94 17.02 -8.40
CA PRO A 17 8.11 16.96 -7.19
C PRO A 17 8.34 15.68 -6.37
N HIS A 18 8.55 14.54 -7.03
CA HIS A 18 8.87 13.27 -6.37
C HIS A 18 10.20 13.34 -5.60
N ALA A 19 11.23 14.00 -6.17
CA ALA A 19 12.50 14.17 -5.47
C ALA A 19 12.33 15.03 -4.21
N ILE A 20 11.56 16.12 -4.27
CA ILE A 20 11.25 16.96 -3.12
C ILE A 20 10.45 16.18 -2.07
N PHE A 21 9.46 15.39 -2.48
CA PHE A 21 8.70 14.51 -1.59
C PHE A 21 9.62 13.53 -0.84
N ASN A 22 10.56 12.87 -1.53
CA ASN A 22 11.54 11.98 -0.92
C ASN A 22 12.44 12.70 0.09
N GLY A 23 12.84 13.93 -0.21
CA GLY A 23 13.57 14.79 0.72
C GLY A 23 12.75 15.11 1.98
N THR A 24 11.45 15.35 1.81
CA THR A 24 10.52 15.54 2.94
C THR A 24 10.41 14.28 3.81
N GLN A 25 10.36 13.08 3.22
CA GLN A 25 10.37 11.83 3.98
C GLN A 25 11.65 11.66 4.80
N THR A 26 12.80 12.06 4.26
CA THR A 26 14.06 12.05 5.00
C THR A 26 14.02 13.03 6.17
N LEU A 27 13.54 14.26 5.98
CA LEU A 27 13.38 15.24 7.06
C LEU A 27 12.44 14.70 8.15
N VAL A 28 11.29 14.13 7.79
CA VAL A 28 10.35 13.52 8.74
C VAL A 28 11.03 12.40 9.54
N SER A 29 11.84 11.56 8.89
CA SER A 29 12.59 10.48 9.55
C SER A 29 13.62 11.02 10.56
N LEU A 30 14.30 12.12 10.25
CA LEU A 30 15.23 12.78 11.16
C LEU A 30 14.50 13.34 12.38
N LEU A 31 13.35 14.00 12.17
CA LEU A 31 12.55 14.58 13.24
C LEU A 31 11.95 13.54 14.18
N LYS A 32 11.49 12.38 13.66
CA LYS A 32 10.94 11.29 14.47
C LYS A 32 11.93 10.70 15.48
N LYS A 33 13.22 10.87 15.25
CA LYS A 33 14.28 10.38 16.15
C LYS A 33 14.62 11.38 17.27
N GLN A 34 13.99 12.56 17.26
CA GLN A 34 14.28 13.62 18.22
C GLN A 34 13.26 13.65 19.36
N THR A 35 13.70 14.15 20.52
CA THR A 35 12.79 14.52 21.61
C THR A 35 12.13 15.87 21.30
N ILE A 36 11.00 16.17 21.92
CA ILE A 36 10.32 17.46 21.75
C ILE A 36 10.78 18.43 22.87
N PRO A 37 11.21 19.65 22.51
CA PRO A 37 11.34 20.24 21.16
C PRO A 37 12.46 19.61 20.35
N ALA A 38 12.17 19.31 19.06
CA ALA A 38 13.15 18.72 18.16
C ALA A 38 14.25 19.72 17.81
N LYS A 39 15.51 19.30 17.92
CA LYS A 39 16.67 20.08 17.50
C LYS A 39 17.44 19.27 16.46
N LEU A 40 17.56 19.82 15.27
CA LEU A 40 18.38 19.24 14.22
C LEU A 40 19.75 19.95 14.20
N GLU A 41 20.80 19.17 14.09
CA GLU A 41 22.13 19.68 13.81
C GLU A 41 22.24 20.15 12.37
N ASN A 42 23.21 21.03 12.09
CA ASN A 42 23.52 21.45 10.74
C ASN A 42 23.98 20.23 9.92
N ILE A 43 23.26 19.93 8.85
CA ILE A 43 23.52 18.77 7.99
C ILE A 43 23.20 19.11 6.54
N ALA A 44 23.97 18.53 5.62
CA ALA A 44 23.69 18.56 4.19
C ALA A 44 23.59 17.11 3.68
N ILE A 45 22.48 16.76 3.07
CA ILE A 45 22.22 15.45 2.51
C ILE A 45 21.98 15.60 1.01
N ASN A 46 22.76 14.89 0.19
CA ASN A 46 22.46 14.65 -1.21
C ASN A 46 22.07 13.18 -1.36
N ASP A 47 20.92 12.94 -1.97
CA ASP A 47 20.39 11.57 -2.11
C ASP A 47 19.69 11.42 -3.46
N TYR A 48 19.88 10.26 -4.07
CA TYR A 48 19.23 9.84 -5.31
C TYR A 48 19.00 8.33 -5.29
N PRO A 49 17.99 7.83 -5.99
CA PRO A 49 17.72 6.41 -6.02
C PRO A 49 18.72 5.66 -6.90
N ASP A 50 19.35 4.61 -6.39
CA ASP A 50 20.18 3.69 -7.19
C ASP A 50 19.32 2.86 -8.15
N LEU A 51 18.06 2.58 -7.76
CA LEU A 51 17.09 1.86 -8.56
C LEU A 51 15.88 2.74 -8.87
N LEU A 52 15.54 2.86 -10.14
CA LEU A 52 14.35 3.61 -10.58
C LEU A 52 13.04 2.92 -10.16
N TYR A 53 13.00 1.61 -10.21
CA TYR A 53 11.88 0.79 -9.78
C TYR A 53 12.15 0.25 -8.37
N ARG A 54 11.34 0.65 -7.41
CA ARG A 54 11.36 0.19 -6.02
C ARG A 54 9.96 -0.23 -5.65
N GLY A 55 9.63 -1.46 -5.96
CA GLY A 55 8.29 -2.01 -5.84
C GLY A 55 8.11 -2.93 -4.65
N MET A 56 6.86 -3.02 -4.20
CA MET A 56 6.37 -4.05 -3.30
C MET A 56 5.10 -4.65 -3.90
N MET A 57 5.00 -5.97 -3.89
CA MET A 57 3.77 -6.68 -4.25
C MET A 57 2.96 -6.95 -2.98
N LEU A 58 1.65 -6.76 -3.09
CA LEU A 58 0.67 -7.13 -2.06
C LEU A 58 -0.38 -8.03 -2.69
N ASP A 59 -0.47 -9.25 -2.21
CA ASP A 59 -1.50 -10.20 -2.55
C ASP A 59 -2.71 -10.03 -1.59
N ILE A 60 -3.86 -9.68 -2.15
CA ILE A 60 -5.12 -9.57 -1.43
C ILE A 60 -6.15 -10.61 -1.87
N ALA A 61 -5.83 -11.40 -2.89
CA ALA A 61 -6.69 -12.48 -3.34
C ALA A 61 -6.76 -13.58 -2.27
N ARG A 62 -5.62 -13.98 -1.71
CA ARG A 62 -5.55 -15.02 -0.69
C ARG A 62 -6.11 -14.57 0.64
N ASN A 63 -5.86 -13.32 1.06
CA ASN A 63 -6.46 -12.71 2.24
C ASN A 63 -6.75 -11.23 2.02
N PHE A 64 -7.99 -10.83 2.25
CA PHE A 64 -8.40 -9.45 2.02
C PHE A 64 -7.74 -8.49 3.02
N THR A 65 -7.17 -7.42 2.50
CA THR A 65 -6.64 -6.32 3.31
C THR A 65 -7.63 -5.16 3.30
N LYS A 66 -8.12 -4.76 4.47
CA LYS A 66 -9.06 -3.63 4.59
C LYS A 66 -8.43 -2.33 4.08
N LYS A 67 -9.23 -1.47 3.45
CA LYS A 67 -8.78 -0.16 2.92
C LYS A 67 -7.97 0.65 3.94
N ALA A 68 -8.43 0.72 5.19
CA ALA A 68 -7.73 1.47 6.23
C ALA A 68 -6.29 0.97 6.46
N ASP A 69 -6.06 -0.34 6.39
CA ASP A 69 -4.74 -0.92 6.58
C ASP A 69 -3.89 -0.78 5.32
N LEU A 70 -4.50 -0.88 4.14
CA LEU A 70 -3.83 -0.57 2.86
C LEU A 70 -3.33 0.87 2.82
N LEU A 71 -4.13 1.85 3.24
CA LEU A 71 -3.70 3.25 3.30
C LEU A 71 -2.53 3.45 4.28
N LYS A 72 -2.51 2.73 5.41
CA LYS A 72 -1.35 2.72 6.33
C LYS A 72 -0.12 2.13 5.65
N LEU A 73 -0.26 1.01 4.94
CA LEU A 73 0.82 0.40 4.19
C LEU A 73 1.38 1.37 3.14
N ILE A 74 0.55 1.98 2.32
CA ILE A 74 0.97 2.97 1.32
C ILE A 74 1.75 4.12 1.98
N ASN A 75 1.33 4.55 3.17
CA ASN A 75 2.05 5.57 3.91
C ASN A 75 3.44 5.10 4.39
N GLN A 76 3.56 3.84 4.79
CA GLN A 76 4.86 3.25 5.14
C GLN A 76 5.75 3.09 3.89
N LEU A 77 5.20 2.61 2.78
CA LEU A 77 5.94 2.52 1.51
C LEU A 77 6.53 3.87 1.11
N ALA A 78 5.73 4.95 1.22
CA ALA A 78 6.19 6.31 0.96
C ALA A 78 7.35 6.73 1.90
N ALA A 79 7.26 6.39 3.19
CA ALA A 79 8.32 6.69 4.16
C ALA A 79 9.64 5.98 3.82
N TYR A 80 9.57 4.80 3.20
CA TYR A 80 10.73 4.05 2.69
C TYR A 80 11.09 4.40 1.24
N LYS A 81 10.44 5.41 0.64
CA LYS A 81 10.68 5.87 -0.74
C LYS A 81 10.41 4.79 -1.80
N ILE A 82 9.56 3.81 -1.49
CA ILE A 82 9.01 2.86 -2.45
C ILE A 82 8.09 3.63 -3.40
N ASN A 83 8.18 3.36 -4.69
CA ASN A 83 7.44 4.11 -5.72
C ASN A 83 6.50 3.26 -6.57
N VAL A 84 6.41 1.97 -6.30
CA VAL A 84 5.48 1.07 -6.99
C VAL A 84 4.81 0.15 -5.99
N LEU A 85 3.49 0.06 -6.04
CA LEU A 85 2.69 -0.97 -5.41
C LEU A 85 2.13 -1.88 -6.51
N HIS A 86 2.65 -3.10 -6.59
CA HIS A 86 2.12 -4.16 -7.41
C HIS A 86 0.99 -4.83 -6.63
N PHE A 87 -0.24 -4.72 -7.13
CA PHE A 87 -1.45 -5.00 -6.37
C PHE A 87 -2.22 -6.15 -7.00
N HIS A 88 -2.10 -7.32 -6.40
CA HIS A 88 -2.67 -8.57 -6.88
C HIS A 88 -4.10 -8.74 -6.37
N PHE A 89 -5.09 -8.53 -7.27
CA PHE A 89 -6.51 -8.45 -6.94
C PHE A 89 -7.27 -9.75 -7.03
N SER A 90 -6.84 -10.65 -7.89
CA SER A 90 -7.57 -11.90 -8.16
C SER A 90 -6.63 -13.07 -8.29
N ASP A 91 -7.10 -14.21 -7.85
CA ASP A 91 -6.49 -15.52 -8.03
C ASP A 91 -7.55 -16.60 -7.75
N ASP A 92 -7.17 -17.87 -7.73
CA ASP A 92 -8.07 -19.02 -7.49
C ASP A 92 -8.96 -18.84 -6.25
N GLU A 93 -8.47 -18.16 -5.22
CA GLU A 93 -9.18 -18.02 -3.96
C GLU A 93 -10.20 -16.89 -3.95
N ALA A 94 -10.00 -15.80 -4.70
CA ALA A 94 -10.96 -14.71 -4.69
C ALA A 94 -10.74 -13.60 -5.71
N TRP A 95 -11.80 -12.82 -5.93
CA TRP A 95 -11.82 -11.57 -6.67
C TRP A 95 -12.06 -10.38 -5.73
N ARG A 96 -11.26 -9.31 -5.81
CA ARG A 96 -11.23 -8.24 -4.79
C ARG A 96 -11.58 -6.84 -5.28
N LEU A 97 -12.07 -6.68 -6.50
CA LEU A 97 -12.39 -5.37 -7.07
C LEU A 97 -13.78 -5.36 -7.69
N GLU A 98 -14.60 -4.38 -7.33
CA GLU A 98 -15.89 -4.15 -7.96
C GLU A 98 -15.70 -3.68 -9.41
N ILE A 99 -16.35 -4.37 -10.33
CA ILE A 99 -16.41 -4.02 -11.76
C ILE A 99 -17.87 -3.77 -12.12
N PRO A 100 -18.24 -2.54 -12.52
CA PRO A 100 -19.61 -2.24 -12.92
C PRO A 100 -20.07 -3.12 -14.09
N GLY A 101 -21.22 -3.78 -13.93
CA GLY A 101 -21.78 -4.72 -14.91
C GLY A 101 -21.28 -6.16 -14.78
N LEU A 102 -20.44 -6.45 -13.77
CA LEU A 102 -19.96 -7.79 -13.44
C LEU A 102 -20.08 -8.03 -11.92
N GLU A 103 -21.29 -7.86 -11.40
CA GLU A 103 -21.58 -7.86 -9.96
C GLU A 103 -21.27 -9.21 -9.31
N GLU A 104 -21.37 -10.32 -10.04
CA GLU A 104 -21.08 -11.67 -9.57
C GLU A 104 -19.60 -11.83 -9.15
N LEU A 105 -18.69 -11.09 -9.77
CA LEU A 105 -17.28 -11.13 -9.40
C LEU A 105 -17.06 -10.77 -7.93
N THR A 106 -17.85 -9.86 -7.40
CA THR A 106 -17.75 -9.48 -5.98
C THR A 106 -18.81 -10.14 -5.10
N ALA A 107 -20.03 -10.34 -5.61
CA ALA A 107 -21.10 -10.99 -4.84
C ALA A 107 -20.75 -12.43 -4.43
N ILE A 108 -20.04 -13.15 -5.32
CA ILE A 108 -19.61 -14.53 -5.11
C ILE A 108 -18.10 -14.59 -4.87
N GLY A 109 -17.31 -14.04 -5.80
CA GLY A 109 -15.85 -14.17 -5.81
C GLY A 109 -15.12 -13.41 -4.70
N SER A 110 -15.77 -12.49 -3.98
CA SER A 110 -15.12 -11.83 -2.83
C SER A 110 -15.14 -12.67 -1.55
N ARG A 111 -15.84 -13.80 -1.58
CA ARG A 111 -15.97 -14.70 -0.44
C ARG A 111 -14.96 -15.83 -0.59
N ARG A 112 -14.03 -15.87 0.33
CA ARG A 112 -13.12 -16.99 0.42
C ARG A 112 -13.76 -18.07 1.28
N GLY A 113 -14.37 -19.07 0.62
CA GLY A 113 -14.86 -20.27 1.26
C GLY A 113 -13.71 -21.22 1.57
N PHE A 114 -13.88 -22.01 2.63
CA PHE A 114 -13.08 -23.22 2.83
C PHE A 114 -13.72 -24.38 2.10
N THR A 115 -12.90 -25.23 1.52
CA THR A 115 -13.28 -26.61 1.25
C THR A 115 -12.93 -27.47 2.46
N GLU A 116 -13.62 -28.57 2.70
CA GLU A 116 -13.29 -29.56 3.75
C GLU A 116 -11.85 -30.08 3.60
N ASP A 117 -11.33 -30.02 2.40
CA ASP A 117 -9.95 -30.32 2.04
C ASP A 117 -9.20 -29.02 1.70
N GLU A 118 -8.55 -28.42 2.68
CA GLU A 118 -7.68 -27.25 2.49
C GLU A 118 -6.41 -27.56 1.70
N SER A 119 -6.21 -28.82 1.27
CA SER A 119 -5.02 -29.22 0.50
C SER A 119 -4.85 -28.46 -0.80
N GLN A 120 -5.91 -27.83 -1.32
CA GLN A 120 -5.91 -27.01 -2.52
C GLN A 120 -5.87 -25.50 -2.25
N CYS A 121 -5.91 -25.06 -1.01
CA CYS A 121 -5.78 -23.66 -0.65
C CYS A 121 -4.32 -23.34 -0.35
N LEU A 122 -3.73 -22.43 -1.11
CA LEU A 122 -2.34 -21.99 -0.91
C LEU A 122 -2.10 -21.35 0.45
N TYR A 123 -3.12 -20.69 1.01
CA TYR A 123 -3.05 -20.05 2.32
C TYR A 123 -4.32 -20.29 3.12
N PRO A 124 -4.21 -20.74 4.39
CA PRO A 124 -5.36 -20.88 5.27
C PRO A 124 -5.96 -19.50 5.58
N VAL A 125 -7.25 -19.46 5.86
CA VAL A 125 -7.91 -18.28 6.40
C VAL A 125 -7.54 -18.14 7.87
N TYR A 126 -6.93 -17.03 8.24
CA TYR A 126 -6.39 -16.85 9.59
C TYR A 126 -7.46 -16.61 10.66
N TYR A 127 -8.59 -16.01 10.30
CA TYR A 127 -9.68 -15.71 11.24
C TYR A 127 -11.02 -15.93 10.58
N GLY A 128 -11.84 -16.71 11.21
CA GLY A 128 -13.15 -17.10 10.74
C GLY A 128 -13.25 -18.64 10.66
N GLY A 129 -14.38 -19.15 11.05
CA GLY A 129 -14.65 -20.58 10.96
C GLY A 129 -14.89 -21.02 9.52
N TRP A 130 -14.96 -22.30 9.35
CA TRP A 130 -15.33 -22.95 8.08
C TRP A 130 -16.81 -22.68 7.74
N ASN A 131 -17.13 -21.52 7.27
CA ASN A 131 -18.46 -21.19 6.75
C ASN A 131 -18.34 -20.19 5.61
N PRO A 132 -18.59 -20.63 4.36
CA PRO A 132 -18.54 -19.73 3.19
C PRO A 132 -19.58 -18.58 3.29
N ASN A 133 -20.57 -18.71 4.15
CA ASN A 133 -21.57 -17.68 4.42
C ASN A 133 -21.22 -16.78 5.62
N ASP A 134 -20.08 -17.01 6.27
CA ASP A 134 -19.65 -16.18 7.39
C ASP A 134 -19.15 -14.82 6.88
N THR A 135 -19.99 -13.80 7.05
CA THR A 135 -19.68 -12.42 6.69
C THR A 135 -18.65 -11.76 7.63
N THR A 136 -18.31 -12.42 8.74
CA THR A 136 -17.31 -11.94 9.70
C THR A 136 -15.91 -12.44 9.40
N ALA A 137 -15.76 -13.39 8.48
CA ALA A 137 -14.46 -13.94 8.10
C ALA A 137 -13.56 -12.83 7.55
N THR A 138 -12.36 -12.70 8.11
CA THR A 138 -11.43 -11.61 7.77
C THR A 138 -10.84 -11.74 6.37
N ALA A 139 -10.90 -12.94 5.78
CA ALA A 139 -10.45 -13.18 4.42
C ALA A 139 -11.46 -12.73 3.36
N ASN A 140 -12.72 -12.44 3.74
CA ASN A 140 -13.76 -11.96 2.85
C ASN A 140 -13.66 -10.45 2.68
N GLY A 141 -14.00 -9.98 1.49
CA GLY A 141 -14.08 -8.56 1.19
C GLY A 141 -13.59 -8.21 -0.21
N TYR A 142 -13.90 -7.00 -0.60
CA TYR A 142 -13.47 -6.41 -1.85
C TYR A 142 -13.42 -4.89 -1.70
N TYR A 143 -12.79 -4.21 -2.64
CA TYR A 143 -12.85 -2.75 -2.77
C TYR A 143 -13.96 -2.37 -3.73
N THR A 144 -14.79 -1.43 -3.30
CA THR A 144 -15.71 -0.77 -4.24
C THR A 144 -14.89 0.04 -5.25
N ARG A 145 -15.53 0.44 -6.33
CA ARG A 145 -14.92 1.34 -7.31
C ARG A 145 -14.42 2.64 -6.65
N GLU A 146 -15.21 3.20 -5.74
CA GLU A 146 -14.90 4.42 -5.00
C GLU A 146 -13.71 4.20 -4.05
N ASP A 147 -13.67 3.07 -3.35
CA ASP A 147 -12.55 2.69 -2.50
C ASP A 147 -11.24 2.63 -3.29
N PHE A 148 -11.29 2.02 -4.47
CA PHE A 148 -10.09 1.90 -5.30
C PHE A 148 -9.64 3.26 -5.85
N ILE A 149 -10.57 4.13 -6.26
CA ILE A 149 -10.25 5.51 -6.67
C ILE A 149 -9.56 6.26 -5.51
N GLU A 150 -10.06 6.13 -4.29
CA GLU A 150 -9.43 6.74 -3.11
C GLU A 150 -8.01 6.22 -2.91
N VAL A 151 -7.80 4.90 -3.02
CA VAL A 151 -6.47 4.27 -2.94
C VAL A 151 -5.52 4.83 -4.00
N LEU A 152 -5.97 4.92 -5.26
CA LEU A 152 -5.16 5.48 -6.35
C LEU A 152 -4.78 6.93 -6.09
N GLN A 153 -5.73 7.75 -5.64
CA GLN A 153 -5.46 9.16 -5.31
C GLN A 153 -4.51 9.29 -4.11
N TYR A 154 -4.65 8.43 -3.12
CA TYR A 154 -3.79 8.42 -1.94
C TYR A 154 -2.35 8.01 -2.28
N ALA A 155 -2.19 7.00 -3.14
CA ALA A 155 -0.89 6.57 -3.66
C ALA A 155 -0.25 7.66 -4.55
N ALA A 156 -1.02 8.25 -5.47
CA ALA A 156 -0.53 9.30 -6.37
C ALA A 156 0.01 10.53 -5.61
N LYS A 157 -0.67 10.96 -4.53
CA LYS A 157 -0.18 12.03 -3.65
C LYS A 157 1.14 11.71 -2.96
N ARG A 158 1.56 10.44 -2.96
CA ARG A 158 2.82 9.92 -2.39
C ARG A 158 3.81 9.49 -3.46
N HIS A 159 3.53 9.80 -4.72
CA HIS A 159 4.33 9.41 -5.87
C HIS A 159 4.52 7.89 -5.98
N ILE A 160 3.52 7.12 -5.58
CA ILE A 160 3.47 5.66 -5.73
C ILE A 160 2.55 5.32 -6.89
N THR A 161 3.08 4.62 -7.88
CA THR A 161 2.32 4.02 -8.98
C THR A 161 1.71 2.70 -8.50
N VAL A 162 0.40 2.52 -8.71
CA VAL A 162 -0.28 1.25 -8.46
C VAL A 162 -0.37 0.49 -9.76
N ILE A 163 0.14 -0.74 -9.78
CA ILE A 163 0.05 -1.68 -10.91
C ILE A 163 -0.95 -2.76 -10.48
N PRO A 164 -2.19 -2.74 -11.01
CA PRO A 164 -3.15 -3.80 -10.72
C PRO A 164 -2.77 -5.06 -11.49
N GLU A 165 -2.82 -6.19 -10.83
CA GLU A 165 -2.65 -7.51 -11.41
C GLU A 165 -3.97 -8.30 -11.26
N ILE A 166 -4.41 -8.88 -12.36
CA ILE A 166 -5.64 -9.67 -12.46
C ILE A 166 -5.30 -10.96 -13.17
N GLU A 167 -5.49 -12.06 -12.49
CA GLU A 167 -5.39 -13.41 -13.05
C GLU A 167 -6.74 -13.84 -13.64
N SER A 168 -6.69 -14.57 -14.78
CA SER A 168 -7.86 -15.03 -15.52
C SER A 168 -7.76 -16.51 -15.87
#